data_1791e3618fca5ef6f5c54fd6b07c3ff4
#
_entry.id   1791e3618fca5ef6f5c54fd6b07c3ff4
#
_cell.length_a   1.000
_cell.length_b   1.000
_cell.length_c   1.000
_cell.angle_alpha   90.00
_cell.angle_beta   90.00
_cell.angle_gamma   90.00
#
_symmetry.space_group_name_H-M   'P 1'
#
loop_
_entity.id
_entity.type
_entity.pdbx_description
1 polymer ?
#
loop_
_entity_poly.entity_id
_entity_poly.type
_entity_poly.pdbx_seq_one_letter_code
_entity_poly.pdbx_strand_id
1 'polypeptide(L)'
;MLPAPFEYHAPHTTEETLELLDQLGDEGKVLAGGQSLIPLLKLRFASPAHLVDVNRVPGLDVIEERDGVLRIGALFRHKAAERSTMLASRYPVIAEAAGQVADPIVRNRGTVGGSLAHADPAGDWGSVMLALDAEFVLQSKSGRRSVKARDFFSGPFSTALQPNELLTEIRIPAAQGRTGGAYLKLERKVGDFATVAVAVHLQMDDGKVRSAGIGLTAVGAQNLKAEQAEAALRGRPLDDAAINEAAELAAAAAEPKADQRGSEAYKRNVVRVFTQRGLRRARERARGGA
;
A
#
# COMPACT_ATOMS: atom_id res chain seq x y z
N MET A 1 -1.17 28.64 6.63
CA MET A 1 0.16 28.94 7.21
C MET A 1 1.20 28.64 6.15
N LEU A 2 2.28 29.41 6.05
CA LEU A 2 3.38 29.14 5.11
C LEU A 2 4.39 28.16 5.73
N PRO A 3 5.00 27.26 4.93
CA PRO A 3 6.12 26.43 5.36
C PRO A 3 7.28 27.25 5.93
N ALA A 4 8.18 26.60 6.67
CA ALA A 4 9.51 27.14 6.91
C ALA A 4 10.26 27.28 5.58
N PRO A 5 11.27 28.18 5.45
CA PRO A 5 12.12 28.26 4.27
C PRO A 5 12.80 26.92 3.98
N PHE A 6 12.97 26.59 2.71
CA PHE A 6 13.71 25.42 2.23
C PHE A 6 14.32 25.73 0.88
N GLU A 7 15.36 25.02 0.51
CA GLU A 7 15.89 25.00 -0.85
C GLU A 7 15.15 23.95 -1.69
N TYR A 8 14.86 24.29 -2.96
CA TYR A 8 14.11 23.44 -3.87
C TYR A 8 14.98 22.95 -5.01
N HIS A 9 15.03 21.62 -5.17
CA HIS A 9 15.77 20.93 -6.23
C HIS A 9 14.78 20.14 -7.08
N ALA A 10 14.96 20.16 -8.39
CA ALA A 10 14.11 19.45 -9.35
C ALA A 10 14.97 18.69 -10.37
N PRO A 11 15.59 17.58 -9.98
CA PRO A 11 16.42 16.77 -10.86
C PRO A 11 15.60 16.19 -12.02
N HIS A 12 16.29 15.94 -13.14
CA HIS A 12 15.70 15.41 -14.36
C HIS A 12 16.02 13.93 -14.60
N THR A 13 16.93 13.34 -13.82
CA THR A 13 17.32 11.93 -13.92
C THR A 13 17.33 11.26 -12.54
N THR A 14 17.28 9.94 -12.55
CA THR A 14 17.42 9.17 -11.31
C THR A 14 18.81 9.37 -10.71
N GLU A 15 19.85 9.44 -11.55
CA GLU A 15 21.23 9.62 -11.14
C GLU A 15 21.43 10.97 -10.42
N GLU A 16 20.94 12.08 -11.00
CA GLU A 16 20.95 13.40 -10.35
C GLU A 16 20.19 13.38 -9.00
N THR A 17 19.07 12.67 -8.94
CA THR A 17 18.29 12.54 -7.70
C THR A 17 19.11 11.85 -6.63
N LEU A 18 19.75 10.72 -6.97
CA LEU A 18 20.54 9.94 -6.02
C LEU A 18 21.80 10.68 -5.56
N GLU A 19 22.43 11.47 -6.45
CA GLU A 19 23.53 12.34 -6.07
C GLU A 19 23.13 13.41 -5.07
N LEU A 20 21.97 14.05 -5.29
CA LEU A 20 21.41 15.02 -4.35
C LEU A 20 21.08 14.38 -3.00
N LEU A 21 20.43 13.22 -2.98
CA LEU A 21 20.08 12.53 -1.75
C LEU A 21 21.33 12.09 -0.97
N ASP A 22 22.37 11.64 -1.67
CA ASP A 22 23.65 11.26 -1.05
C ASP A 22 24.37 12.48 -0.43
N GLN A 23 24.29 13.64 -1.06
CA GLN A 23 24.88 14.89 -0.56
C GLN A 23 24.11 15.48 0.61
N LEU A 24 22.77 15.43 0.55
CA LEU A 24 21.91 16.10 1.52
C LEU A 24 21.61 15.23 2.76
N GLY A 25 21.67 13.90 2.62
CA GLY A 25 21.38 12.97 3.73
C GLY A 25 20.03 13.28 4.39
N ASP A 26 20.01 13.41 5.70
CA ASP A 26 18.81 13.67 6.50
C ASP A 26 18.18 15.07 6.27
N GLU A 27 18.94 16.03 5.73
CA GLU A 27 18.44 17.37 5.44
C GLU A 27 17.59 17.42 4.17
N GLY A 28 17.72 16.40 3.31
CA GLY A 28 16.96 16.27 2.07
C GLY A 28 15.65 15.49 2.26
N LYS A 29 14.54 16.01 1.71
CA LYS A 29 13.26 15.29 1.71
C LYS A 29 12.69 15.18 0.30
N VAL A 30 12.42 13.94 -0.12
CA VAL A 30 11.82 13.65 -1.43
C VAL A 30 10.39 14.17 -1.49
N LEU A 31 10.08 14.93 -2.54
CA LEU A 31 8.74 15.39 -2.88
C LEU A 31 8.25 14.63 -4.12
N ALA A 32 7.27 13.74 -3.92
CA ALA A 32 6.54 13.04 -4.98
C ALA A 32 5.18 13.73 -5.23
N GLY A 33 4.08 13.10 -4.84
CA GLY A 33 2.73 13.67 -4.96
C GLY A 33 2.45 14.88 -4.07
N GLY A 34 3.17 15.03 -2.97
CA GLY A 34 3.06 16.14 -2.02
C GLY A 34 1.81 16.10 -1.11
N GLN A 35 0.96 15.09 -1.20
CA GLN A 35 -0.36 15.10 -0.55
C GLN A 35 -0.31 14.82 0.95
N SER A 36 0.79 14.28 1.46
CA SER A 36 1.10 14.20 2.89
C SER A 36 2.15 15.24 3.28
N LEU A 37 3.23 15.35 2.50
CA LEU A 37 4.36 16.21 2.85
C LEU A 37 3.98 17.70 2.88
N ILE A 38 3.27 18.23 1.88
CA ILE A 38 2.91 19.66 1.83
C ILE A 38 2.02 20.07 3.02
N PRO A 39 1.00 19.31 3.44
CA PRO A 39 0.28 19.55 4.70
C PRO A 39 1.19 19.60 5.92
N LEU A 40 2.14 18.65 6.05
CA LEU A 40 3.10 18.65 7.17
C LEU A 40 4.01 19.88 7.17
N LEU A 41 4.49 20.31 5.99
CA LEU A 41 5.27 21.56 5.85
C LEU A 41 4.46 22.79 6.24
N LYS A 42 3.20 22.89 5.79
CA LYS A 42 2.31 24.00 6.12
C LYS A 42 1.99 24.09 7.62
N LEU A 43 1.84 22.94 8.28
CA LEU A 43 1.62 22.83 9.71
C LEU A 43 2.92 22.91 10.52
N ARG A 44 4.08 22.93 9.87
CA ARG A 44 5.43 22.93 10.47
C ARG A 44 5.69 21.69 11.34
N PHE A 45 5.05 20.56 11.04
CA PHE A 45 5.38 19.26 11.60
C PHE A 45 6.61 18.62 10.93
N ALA A 46 6.92 19.10 9.72
CA ALA A 46 8.18 18.81 9.02
C ALA A 46 8.79 20.13 8.54
N SER A 47 10.11 20.26 8.67
CA SER A 47 10.86 21.45 8.26
C SER A 47 12.23 21.06 7.69
N PRO A 48 12.26 20.25 6.59
CA PRO A 48 13.53 19.90 5.95
C PRO A 48 14.19 21.14 5.37
N ALA A 49 15.53 21.16 5.34
CA ALA A 49 16.28 22.23 4.71
C ALA A 49 16.15 22.21 3.18
N HIS A 50 15.99 21.00 2.60
CA HIS A 50 15.96 20.79 1.16
C HIS A 50 14.76 19.92 0.74
N LEU A 51 14.08 20.31 -0.35
CA LEU A 51 13.08 19.48 -1.04
C LEU A 51 13.63 19.02 -2.38
N VAL A 52 13.61 17.71 -2.62
CA VAL A 52 14.02 17.08 -3.87
C VAL A 52 12.77 16.60 -4.62
N ASP A 53 12.31 17.37 -5.59
CA ASP A 53 11.11 17.09 -6.37
C ASP A 53 11.43 16.11 -7.52
N VAL A 54 10.95 14.87 -7.39
CA VAL A 54 11.20 13.80 -8.35
C VAL A 54 10.16 13.72 -9.47
N ASN A 55 9.21 14.65 -9.55
CA ASN A 55 8.14 14.60 -10.55
C ASN A 55 8.62 14.76 -12.01
N ARG A 56 9.86 15.22 -12.22
CA ARG A 56 10.47 15.36 -13.55
C ARG A 56 11.35 14.18 -13.95
N VAL A 57 11.56 13.21 -13.05
CA VAL A 57 12.37 12.02 -13.30
C VAL A 57 11.55 11.03 -14.13
N PRO A 58 11.99 10.69 -15.36
CA PRO A 58 11.24 9.80 -16.23
C PRO A 58 11.31 8.35 -15.73
N GLY A 59 10.31 7.53 -16.15
CA GLY A 59 10.29 6.10 -15.88
C GLY A 59 9.81 5.68 -14.49
N LEU A 60 9.52 6.64 -13.59
CA LEU A 60 9.02 6.34 -12.26
C LEU A 60 7.47 6.27 -12.18
N ASP A 61 6.75 6.56 -13.26
CA ASP A 61 5.28 6.60 -13.32
C ASP A 61 4.66 5.51 -14.21
N VAL A 62 5.47 4.53 -14.60
CA VAL A 62 5.07 3.44 -15.50
C VAL A 62 4.40 2.29 -14.75
N ILE A 63 3.59 1.51 -15.48
CA ILE A 63 3.06 0.23 -15.04
C ILE A 63 3.18 -0.77 -16.18
N GLU A 64 3.79 -1.91 -15.90
CA GLU A 64 3.93 -3.00 -16.86
C GLU A 64 3.89 -4.37 -16.16
N GLU A 65 3.41 -5.38 -16.90
CA GLU A 65 3.56 -6.76 -16.45
C GLU A 65 4.54 -7.46 -17.40
N ARG A 66 5.66 -7.87 -16.86
CA ARG A 66 6.75 -8.50 -17.60
C ARG A 66 7.44 -9.57 -16.78
N ASP A 67 7.84 -10.66 -17.43
CA ASP A 67 8.60 -11.76 -16.81
C ASP A 67 7.96 -12.34 -15.54
N GLY A 68 6.62 -12.41 -15.49
CA GLY A 68 5.89 -12.92 -14.33
C GLY A 68 5.83 -11.95 -13.15
N VAL A 69 6.09 -10.66 -13.37
CA VAL A 69 6.05 -9.61 -12.34
C VAL A 69 5.26 -8.41 -12.84
N LEU A 70 4.31 -7.95 -12.05
CA LEU A 70 3.72 -6.62 -12.22
C LEU A 70 4.66 -5.59 -11.59
N ARG A 71 5.13 -4.64 -12.39
CA ARG A 71 6.01 -3.53 -12.01
C ARG A 71 5.22 -2.25 -11.99
N ILE A 72 5.26 -1.53 -10.87
CA ILE A 72 4.61 -0.23 -10.68
C ILE A 72 5.67 0.77 -10.26
N GLY A 73 5.88 1.81 -11.04
CA GLY A 73 6.80 2.89 -10.71
C GLY A 73 6.31 3.68 -9.48
N ALA A 74 7.24 4.17 -8.66
CA ALA A 74 6.92 4.84 -7.41
C ALA A 74 6.07 6.11 -7.57
N LEU A 75 6.17 6.78 -8.73
CA LEU A 75 5.36 7.97 -9.06
C LEU A 75 4.02 7.64 -9.72
N PHE A 76 3.66 6.36 -9.87
CA PHE A 76 2.37 5.98 -10.43
C PHE A 76 1.24 6.57 -9.61
N ARG A 77 0.35 7.35 -10.26
CA ARG A 77 -0.70 8.13 -9.59
C ARG A 77 -1.84 7.25 -9.12
N HIS A 78 -2.42 7.57 -7.95
CA HIS A 78 -3.62 6.87 -7.47
C HIS A 78 -4.74 6.91 -8.51
N LYS A 79 -4.90 8.04 -9.21
CA LYS A 79 -5.91 8.19 -10.27
C LYS A 79 -5.67 7.27 -11.46
N ALA A 80 -4.42 7.05 -11.84
CA ALA A 80 -4.07 6.11 -12.89
C ALA A 80 -4.35 4.65 -12.45
N ALA A 81 -4.04 4.31 -11.20
CA ALA A 81 -4.36 3.00 -10.64
C ALA A 81 -5.88 2.74 -10.57
N GLU A 82 -6.67 3.72 -10.13
CA GLU A 82 -8.14 3.67 -10.08
C GLU A 82 -8.77 3.40 -11.46
N ARG A 83 -8.20 3.99 -12.53
CA ARG A 83 -8.74 3.91 -13.88
C ARG A 83 -8.14 2.81 -14.75
N SER A 84 -7.17 2.09 -14.25
CA SER A 84 -6.50 1.03 -15.00
C SER A 84 -7.41 -0.18 -15.18
N THR A 85 -7.82 -0.46 -16.43
CA THR A 85 -8.60 -1.66 -16.77
C THR A 85 -7.82 -2.93 -16.52
N MET A 86 -6.52 -2.92 -16.73
CA MET A 86 -5.63 -4.04 -16.42
C MET A 86 -5.62 -4.35 -14.92
N LEU A 87 -5.50 -3.34 -14.07
CA LEU A 87 -5.56 -3.53 -12.61
C LEU A 87 -6.95 -3.97 -12.15
N ALA A 88 -8.01 -3.38 -12.70
CA ALA A 88 -9.38 -3.75 -12.34
C ALA A 88 -9.69 -5.23 -12.66
N SER A 89 -9.17 -5.75 -13.78
CA SER A 89 -9.41 -7.13 -14.21
C SER A 89 -8.47 -8.15 -13.52
N ARG A 90 -7.19 -7.83 -13.34
CA ARG A 90 -6.18 -8.79 -12.86
C ARG A 90 -5.79 -8.61 -11.39
N TYR A 91 -5.87 -7.40 -10.87
CA TYR A 91 -5.49 -7.02 -9.52
C TYR A 91 -6.56 -6.12 -8.87
N PRO A 92 -7.82 -6.57 -8.77
CA PRO A 92 -8.95 -5.72 -8.36
C PRO A 92 -8.73 -5.07 -6.98
N VAL A 93 -7.99 -5.69 -6.09
CA VAL A 93 -7.63 -5.11 -4.78
C VAL A 93 -6.86 -3.78 -4.94
N ILE A 94 -5.99 -3.64 -5.95
CA ILE A 94 -5.25 -2.42 -6.24
C ILE A 94 -6.19 -1.32 -6.75
N ALA A 95 -7.03 -1.63 -7.74
CA ALA A 95 -7.94 -0.66 -8.34
C ALA A 95 -8.99 -0.18 -7.31
N GLU A 96 -9.55 -1.10 -6.50
CA GLU A 96 -10.50 -0.74 -5.44
C GLU A 96 -9.86 0.13 -4.35
N ALA A 97 -8.67 -0.22 -3.88
CA ALA A 97 -7.95 0.59 -2.90
C ALA A 97 -7.65 1.99 -3.45
N ALA A 98 -7.14 2.08 -4.68
CA ALA A 98 -6.85 3.35 -5.33
C ALA A 98 -8.07 4.29 -5.37
N GLY A 99 -9.26 3.76 -5.65
CA GLY A 99 -10.51 4.52 -5.69
C GLY A 99 -10.98 5.02 -4.32
N GLN A 100 -10.50 4.41 -3.22
CA GLN A 100 -10.85 4.77 -1.85
C GLN A 100 -9.80 5.66 -1.16
N VAL A 101 -8.68 5.97 -1.84
CA VAL A 101 -7.68 6.92 -1.32
C VAL A 101 -8.24 8.34 -1.40
N ALA A 102 -8.48 8.96 -0.26
CA ALA A 102 -8.85 10.36 -0.12
C ALA A 102 -9.92 10.84 -1.15
N ASP A 103 -9.73 12.02 -1.73
CA ASP A 103 -10.60 12.61 -2.73
C ASP A 103 -9.94 12.65 -4.14
N PRO A 104 -10.69 13.00 -5.21
CA PRO A 104 -10.14 13.06 -6.56
C PRO A 104 -8.96 14.04 -6.72
N ILE A 105 -8.92 15.13 -5.95
CA ILE A 105 -7.85 16.13 -6.00
C ILE A 105 -6.55 15.49 -5.50
N VAL A 106 -6.63 14.79 -4.37
CA VAL A 106 -5.51 14.03 -3.79
C VAL A 106 -5.07 12.93 -4.75
N ARG A 107 -6.01 12.14 -5.31
CA ARG A 107 -5.67 11.02 -6.22
C ARG A 107 -4.99 11.48 -7.50
N ASN A 108 -5.27 12.68 -8.00
CA ASN A 108 -4.63 13.24 -9.19
C ASN A 108 -3.13 13.52 -8.98
N ARG A 109 -2.70 13.79 -7.77
CA ARG A 109 -1.32 14.15 -7.43
C ARG A 109 -0.60 13.06 -6.63
N GLY A 110 -1.30 12.43 -5.70
CA GLY A 110 -0.75 11.39 -4.83
C GLY A 110 -0.22 10.19 -5.63
N THR A 111 0.84 9.57 -5.11
CA THR A 111 1.56 8.47 -5.76
C THR A 111 1.59 7.24 -4.86
N VAL A 112 1.61 6.06 -5.47
CA VAL A 112 1.68 4.78 -4.74
C VAL A 112 2.96 4.73 -3.89
N GLY A 113 4.12 4.98 -4.49
CA GLY A 113 5.41 4.96 -3.77
C GLY A 113 5.51 6.03 -2.69
N GLY A 114 4.98 7.25 -2.94
CA GLY A 114 4.97 8.31 -1.93
C GLY A 114 4.14 7.94 -0.70
N SER A 115 2.99 7.26 -0.89
CA SER A 115 2.18 6.76 0.21
C SER A 115 2.88 5.65 1.01
N LEU A 116 3.56 4.73 0.31
CA LEU A 116 4.34 3.66 0.94
C LEU A 116 5.52 4.21 1.74
N ALA A 117 6.29 5.14 1.16
CA ALA A 117 7.42 5.78 1.83
C ALA A 117 6.99 6.65 3.04
N HIS A 118 5.76 7.19 3.02
CA HIS A 118 5.20 7.92 4.15
C HIS A 118 4.81 7.00 5.32
N ALA A 119 4.43 5.77 5.03
CA ALA A 119 4.13 4.70 5.99
C ALA A 119 3.12 5.10 7.09
N ASP A 120 2.06 5.85 6.73
CA ASP A 120 0.96 6.09 7.65
C ASP A 120 0.23 4.76 7.96
N PRO A 121 0.10 4.35 9.25
CA PRO A 121 -0.61 3.12 9.62
C PRO A 121 -2.07 3.07 9.15
N ALA A 122 -2.71 4.22 8.95
CA ALA A 122 -4.06 4.34 8.41
C ALA A 122 -4.09 4.55 6.88
N GLY A 123 -2.93 4.51 6.23
CA GLY A 123 -2.79 4.58 4.78
C GLY A 123 -3.21 3.28 4.09
N ASP A 124 -3.87 3.41 2.95
CA ASP A 124 -4.51 2.29 2.26
C ASP A 124 -3.51 1.31 1.59
N TRP A 125 -2.36 1.82 1.13
CA TRP A 125 -1.46 1.05 0.27
C TRP A 125 -0.64 -0.02 0.99
N GLY A 126 -0.28 0.18 2.25
CA GLY A 126 0.58 -0.77 2.97
C GLY A 126 -0.07 -2.15 3.09
N SER A 127 -1.35 -2.23 3.47
CA SER A 127 -2.08 -3.50 3.56
C SER A 127 -2.27 -4.18 2.20
N VAL A 128 -2.48 -3.40 1.13
CA VAL A 128 -2.58 -3.92 -0.23
C VAL A 128 -1.28 -4.58 -0.66
N MET A 129 -0.13 -3.93 -0.41
CA MET A 129 1.18 -4.47 -0.77
C MET A 129 1.54 -5.70 0.08
N LEU A 130 1.15 -5.73 1.35
CA LEU A 130 1.29 -6.91 2.21
C LEU A 130 0.44 -8.08 1.70
N ALA A 131 -0.81 -7.85 1.30
CA ALA A 131 -1.68 -8.88 0.76
C ALA A 131 -1.18 -9.42 -0.60
N LEU A 132 -0.46 -8.63 -1.37
CA LEU A 132 0.09 -9.01 -2.68
C LEU A 132 1.52 -9.57 -2.61
N ASP A 133 2.09 -9.73 -1.41
CA ASP A 133 3.50 -10.13 -1.23
C ASP A 133 4.48 -9.29 -2.06
N ALA A 134 4.22 -7.98 -2.11
CA ALA A 134 5.02 -7.05 -2.89
C ALA A 134 6.46 -6.93 -2.38
N GLU A 135 7.35 -6.52 -3.29
CA GLU A 135 8.74 -6.19 -3.04
C GLU A 135 9.02 -4.76 -3.52
N PHE A 136 9.77 -3.99 -2.75
CA PHE A 136 10.11 -2.60 -3.05
C PHE A 136 11.56 -2.49 -3.48
N VAL A 137 11.81 -1.84 -4.61
CA VAL A 137 13.15 -1.55 -5.11
C VAL A 137 13.58 -0.20 -4.59
N LEU A 138 14.60 -0.22 -3.75
CA LEU A 138 15.25 0.95 -3.18
C LEU A 138 16.57 1.17 -3.89
N GLN A 139 16.83 2.39 -4.31
CA GLN A 139 18.02 2.73 -5.08
C GLN A 139 18.78 3.88 -4.39
N SER A 140 20.08 3.70 -4.26
CA SER A 140 21.02 4.72 -3.83
C SER A 140 22.13 4.88 -4.88
N LYS A 141 23.02 5.83 -4.68
CA LYS A 141 24.22 5.99 -5.52
C LYS A 141 25.11 4.75 -5.52
N SER A 142 25.14 3.99 -4.41
CA SER A 142 25.92 2.76 -4.28
C SER A 142 25.29 1.53 -4.94
N GLY A 143 24.01 1.58 -5.35
CA GLY A 143 23.34 0.47 -6.02
C GLY A 143 21.86 0.35 -5.70
N ARG A 144 21.32 -0.83 -6.03
CA ARG A 144 19.91 -1.18 -5.81
C ARG A 144 19.79 -2.34 -4.85
N ARG A 145 18.77 -2.29 -3.98
CA ARG A 145 18.37 -3.41 -3.16
C ARG A 145 16.85 -3.59 -3.17
N SER A 146 16.39 -4.78 -2.88
CA SER A 146 14.98 -5.09 -2.78
C SER A 146 14.62 -5.43 -1.34
N VAL A 147 13.44 -4.95 -0.89
CA VAL A 147 12.89 -5.21 0.44
C VAL A 147 11.46 -5.70 0.29
N LYS A 148 11.13 -6.83 0.91
CA LYS A 148 9.74 -7.32 0.91
C LYS A 148 8.83 -6.39 1.70
N ALA A 149 7.57 -6.26 1.30
CA ALA A 149 6.61 -5.39 1.98
C ALA A 149 6.50 -5.69 3.48
N ARG A 150 6.62 -6.97 3.89
CA ARG A 150 6.60 -7.38 5.30
C ARG A 150 7.76 -6.83 6.14
N ASP A 151 8.90 -6.57 5.50
CA ASP A 151 10.15 -6.14 6.14
C ASP A 151 10.40 -4.63 5.93
N PHE A 152 9.50 -3.97 5.21
CA PHE A 152 9.65 -2.56 4.84
C PHE A 152 9.11 -1.60 5.90
N PHE A 153 7.95 -1.91 6.49
CA PHE A 153 7.34 -1.07 7.52
C PHE A 153 7.90 -1.44 8.89
N SER A 154 8.49 -0.48 9.60
CA SER A 154 9.14 -0.69 10.90
C SER A 154 8.45 0.02 12.07
N GLY A 155 7.34 0.70 11.81
CA GLY A 155 6.54 1.42 12.79
C GLY A 155 5.77 2.57 12.17
N PRO A 156 5.08 3.39 12.97
CA PRO A 156 4.35 4.55 12.47
C PRO A 156 5.30 5.51 11.77
N PHE A 157 4.97 5.83 10.50
CA PHE A 157 5.77 6.74 9.66
C PHE A 157 7.25 6.34 9.53
N SER A 158 7.54 5.05 9.69
CA SER A 158 8.90 4.51 9.65
C SER A 158 9.00 3.34 8.70
N THR A 159 10.06 3.33 7.89
CA THR A 159 10.33 2.32 6.88
C THR A 159 11.80 1.91 6.88
N ALA A 160 12.12 0.86 6.14
CA ALA A 160 13.49 0.43 5.85
C ALA A 160 14.25 1.35 4.87
N LEU A 161 13.60 2.38 4.31
CA LEU A 161 14.20 3.35 3.38
C LEU A 161 15.24 4.20 4.11
N GLN A 162 16.46 4.26 3.60
CA GLN A 162 17.52 5.09 4.13
C GLN A 162 17.41 6.54 3.59
N PRO A 163 17.96 7.55 4.28
CA PRO A 163 17.88 8.95 3.84
C PRO A 163 18.40 9.19 2.42
N ASN A 164 19.44 8.47 2.00
CA ASN A 164 20.05 8.56 0.67
C ASN A 164 19.47 7.58 -0.36
N GLU A 165 18.33 6.95 -0.06
CA GLU A 165 17.65 6.03 -0.96
C GLU A 165 16.36 6.62 -1.54
N LEU A 166 16.08 6.23 -2.77
CA LEU A 166 14.82 6.48 -3.46
C LEU A 166 14.07 5.16 -3.67
N LEU A 167 12.81 5.09 -3.25
CA LEU A 167 11.90 4.05 -3.70
C LEU A 167 11.57 4.30 -5.18
N THR A 168 11.99 3.41 -6.06
CA THR A 168 11.84 3.57 -7.50
C THR A 168 10.75 2.70 -8.10
N GLU A 169 10.54 1.48 -7.57
CA GLU A 169 9.65 0.49 -8.17
C GLU A 169 9.01 -0.39 -7.09
N ILE A 170 7.76 -0.76 -7.30
CA ILE A 170 7.04 -1.80 -6.57
C ILE A 170 6.90 -3.00 -7.50
N ARG A 171 7.30 -4.18 -7.04
CA ARG A 171 7.20 -5.46 -7.73
C ARG A 171 6.18 -6.36 -7.06
N ILE A 172 5.25 -6.89 -7.82
CA ILE A 172 4.21 -7.79 -7.35
C ILE A 172 4.28 -9.06 -8.20
N PRO A 173 4.33 -10.26 -7.60
CA PRO A 173 4.22 -11.51 -8.35
C PRO A 173 3.00 -11.49 -9.27
N ALA A 174 3.18 -11.81 -10.54
CA ALA A 174 2.07 -11.77 -11.48
C ALA A 174 0.96 -12.75 -11.07
N ALA A 175 -0.26 -12.29 -11.24
CA ALA A 175 -1.44 -13.10 -10.97
C ALA A 175 -1.45 -14.36 -11.83
N GLN A 176 -1.50 -15.53 -11.21
CA GLN A 176 -1.50 -16.83 -11.89
C GLN A 176 -2.81 -17.59 -11.63
N GLY A 177 -3.32 -18.25 -12.67
CA GLY A 177 -4.54 -19.03 -12.56
C GLY A 177 -5.77 -18.15 -12.32
N ARG A 178 -6.71 -18.68 -11.53
CA ARG A 178 -7.94 -17.95 -11.16
C ARG A 178 -7.65 -17.09 -9.94
N THR A 179 -7.69 -15.79 -10.10
CA THR A 179 -7.42 -14.84 -9.03
C THR A 179 -8.65 -14.01 -8.69
N GLY A 180 -8.72 -13.57 -7.45
CA GLY A 180 -9.71 -12.62 -6.99
C GLY A 180 -9.13 -11.74 -5.88
N GLY A 181 -9.69 -10.57 -5.71
CA GLY A 181 -9.24 -9.67 -4.66
C GLY A 181 -10.34 -8.68 -4.29
N ALA A 182 -10.23 -8.09 -3.12
CA ALA A 182 -11.15 -7.06 -2.66
C ALA A 182 -10.43 -6.12 -1.68
N TYR A 183 -10.83 -4.86 -1.67
CA TYR A 183 -10.47 -3.90 -0.65
C TYR A 183 -11.73 -3.36 0.02
N LEU A 184 -11.82 -3.48 1.33
CA LEU A 184 -12.93 -2.98 2.13
C LEU A 184 -12.39 -1.99 3.15
N LYS A 185 -12.99 -0.81 3.20
CA LYS A 185 -12.60 0.29 4.09
C LYS A 185 -13.80 0.81 4.85
N LEU A 186 -13.63 0.98 6.15
CA LEU A 186 -14.53 1.76 7.00
C LEU A 186 -13.90 3.11 7.26
N GLU A 187 -14.60 4.17 6.91
CA GLU A 187 -14.20 5.55 7.14
C GLU A 187 -15.38 6.35 7.72
N ARG A 188 -15.13 7.47 8.39
CA ARG A 188 -16.19 8.31 8.97
C ARG A 188 -16.97 9.09 7.92
N LYS A 189 -16.28 9.52 6.88
CA LYS A 189 -16.80 10.22 5.71
C LYS A 189 -15.97 9.83 4.49
N VAL A 190 -16.55 9.94 3.32
CA VAL A 190 -15.84 9.65 2.05
C VAL A 190 -14.55 10.47 1.97
N GLY A 191 -13.45 9.77 1.73
CA GLY A 191 -12.11 10.36 1.59
C GLY A 191 -11.36 10.56 2.91
N ASP A 192 -11.87 10.08 4.04
CA ASP A 192 -11.13 10.08 5.31
C ASP A 192 -10.11 8.92 5.35
N PHE A 193 -9.19 8.98 6.31
CA PHE A 193 -8.36 7.83 6.66
C PHE A 193 -9.20 6.67 7.18
N ALA A 194 -8.72 5.47 7.00
CA ALA A 194 -9.41 4.28 7.47
C ALA A 194 -9.58 4.28 9.00
N THR A 195 -10.78 3.91 9.45
CA THR A 195 -10.98 3.42 10.81
C THR A 195 -10.51 1.98 10.93
N VAL A 196 -10.81 1.19 9.89
CA VAL A 196 -10.32 -0.16 9.64
C VAL A 196 -10.38 -0.38 8.12
N ALA A 197 -9.35 -0.97 7.53
CA ALA A 197 -9.49 -1.53 6.20
C ALA A 197 -8.84 -2.91 6.09
N VAL A 198 -9.35 -3.72 5.15
CA VAL A 198 -8.87 -5.07 4.86
C VAL A 198 -8.67 -5.23 3.36
N ALA A 199 -7.46 -5.60 2.98
CA ALA A 199 -7.08 -6.00 1.64
C ALA A 199 -7.04 -7.53 1.57
N VAL A 200 -7.70 -8.11 0.57
CA VAL A 200 -7.69 -9.57 0.33
C VAL A 200 -7.24 -9.83 -1.09
N HIS A 201 -6.32 -10.77 -1.25
CA HIS A 201 -5.94 -11.35 -2.54
C HIS A 201 -5.99 -12.87 -2.47
N LEU A 202 -6.56 -13.51 -3.48
CA LEU A 202 -6.66 -14.97 -3.59
C LEU A 202 -6.14 -15.45 -4.93
N GLN A 203 -5.45 -16.58 -4.90
CA GLN A 203 -5.16 -17.41 -6.07
C GLN A 203 -5.78 -18.80 -5.83
N MET A 204 -6.61 -19.23 -6.78
CA MET A 204 -7.33 -20.50 -6.70
C MET A 204 -6.78 -21.47 -7.74
N ASP A 205 -6.67 -22.73 -7.37
CA ASP A 205 -6.30 -23.84 -8.23
C ASP A 205 -7.18 -25.05 -7.88
N ASP A 206 -7.80 -25.68 -8.87
CA ASP A 206 -8.71 -26.84 -8.72
C ASP A 206 -9.74 -26.70 -7.57
N GLY A 207 -10.32 -25.50 -7.43
CA GLY A 207 -11.31 -25.22 -6.39
C GLY A 207 -10.74 -25.02 -4.97
N LYS A 208 -9.42 -25.11 -4.82
CA LYS A 208 -8.71 -24.90 -3.55
C LYS A 208 -7.93 -23.58 -3.57
N VAL A 209 -7.67 -23.05 -2.39
CA VAL A 209 -6.82 -21.86 -2.23
C VAL A 209 -5.36 -22.25 -2.43
N ARG A 210 -4.75 -21.82 -3.52
CA ARG A 210 -3.30 -21.96 -3.75
C ARG A 210 -2.51 -21.01 -2.86
N SER A 211 -2.93 -19.74 -2.84
CA SER A 211 -2.38 -18.73 -1.94
C SER A 211 -3.45 -17.71 -1.56
N ALA A 212 -3.32 -17.17 -0.38
CA ALA A 212 -4.14 -16.07 0.13
C ALA A 212 -3.22 -14.99 0.68
N GLY A 213 -3.60 -13.72 0.49
CA GLY A 213 -2.98 -12.58 1.12
C GLY A 213 -4.05 -11.75 1.83
N ILE A 214 -3.82 -11.40 3.10
CA ILE A 214 -4.75 -10.62 3.94
C ILE A 214 -3.96 -9.54 4.66
N GLY A 215 -4.12 -8.29 4.20
CA GLY A 215 -3.49 -7.11 4.79
C GLY A 215 -4.51 -6.27 5.57
N LEU A 216 -4.08 -5.72 6.71
CA LEU A 216 -4.92 -4.95 7.63
C LEU A 216 -4.39 -3.53 7.77
N THR A 217 -5.29 -2.54 7.74
CA THR A 217 -4.98 -1.11 7.86
C THR A 217 -5.65 -0.51 9.10
N ALA A 218 -4.97 0.41 9.78
CA ALA A 218 -5.44 1.20 10.94
C ALA A 218 -5.75 0.37 12.20
N VAL A 219 -5.23 -0.84 12.30
CA VAL A 219 -5.45 -1.76 13.42
C VAL A 219 -4.15 -2.28 14.02
N GLY A 220 -3.08 -1.50 13.95
CA GLY A 220 -1.76 -1.76 14.52
C GLY A 220 -0.89 -0.51 14.46
N ALA A 221 0.31 -0.58 15.00
CA ALA A 221 1.31 0.48 14.90
C ALA A 221 1.79 0.71 13.45
N GLN A 222 1.61 -0.28 12.59
CA GLN A 222 1.84 -0.27 11.14
C GLN A 222 0.77 -1.09 10.45
N ASN A 223 0.78 -1.14 9.12
CA ASN A 223 -0.06 -2.11 8.40
C ASN A 223 0.40 -3.53 8.73
N LEU A 224 -0.56 -4.44 8.94
CA LEU A 224 -0.31 -5.81 9.39
C LEU A 224 -0.65 -6.83 8.30
N LYS A 225 0.03 -7.96 8.32
CA LYS A 225 -0.29 -9.14 7.51
C LYS A 225 -0.85 -10.24 8.41
N ALA A 226 -2.03 -10.76 8.09
CA ALA A 226 -2.70 -11.80 8.87
C ALA A 226 -2.18 -13.20 8.47
N GLU A 227 -0.90 -13.49 8.71
CA GLU A 227 -0.23 -14.71 8.23
C GLU A 227 -0.89 -16.03 8.68
N GLN A 228 -1.41 -16.08 9.92
CA GLN A 228 -2.11 -17.26 10.41
C GLN A 228 -3.44 -17.49 9.66
N ALA A 229 -4.16 -16.41 9.34
CA ALA A 229 -5.37 -16.49 8.54
C ALA A 229 -5.09 -16.97 7.10
N GLU A 230 -4.00 -16.49 6.50
CA GLU A 230 -3.54 -16.94 5.18
C GLU A 230 -3.16 -18.42 5.17
N ALA A 231 -2.40 -18.85 6.19
CA ALA A 231 -1.97 -20.23 6.35
C ALA A 231 -3.16 -21.20 6.53
N ALA A 232 -4.18 -20.80 7.28
CA ALA A 232 -5.39 -21.60 7.51
C ALA A 232 -6.21 -21.84 6.23
N LEU A 233 -6.09 -20.99 5.22
CA LEU A 233 -6.79 -21.12 3.94
C LEU A 233 -6.05 -22.01 2.94
N ARG A 234 -4.71 -22.08 3.01
CA ARG A 234 -3.88 -22.73 1.98
C ARG A 234 -4.20 -24.21 1.81
N GLY A 235 -4.36 -24.65 0.55
CA GLY A 235 -4.62 -26.04 0.16
C GLY A 235 -6.05 -26.52 0.44
N ARG A 236 -6.93 -25.68 0.98
CA ARG A 236 -8.32 -26.02 1.34
C ARG A 236 -9.33 -25.44 0.35
N PRO A 237 -10.50 -26.08 0.21
CA PRO A 237 -11.65 -25.41 -0.42
C PRO A 237 -12.01 -24.14 0.37
N LEU A 238 -12.36 -23.07 -0.36
CA LEU A 238 -12.80 -21.83 0.27
C LEU A 238 -14.31 -21.87 0.50
N ASP A 239 -14.74 -22.66 1.49
CA ASP A 239 -16.11 -22.70 1.98
C ASP A 239 -16.35 -21.66 3.10
N ASP A 240 -17.59 -21.56 3.58
CA ASP A 240 -17.93 -20.59 4.61
C ASP A 240 -17.29 -20.91 5.98
N ALA A 241 -16.98 -22.17 6.28
CA ALA A 241 -16.27 -22.55 7.49
C ALA A 241 -14.82 -22.06 7.45
N ALA A 242 -14.10 -22.28 6.34
CA ALA A 242 -12.75 -21.79 6.13
C ALA A 242 -12.69 -20.24 6.15
N ILE A 243 -13.68 -19.56 5.54
CA ILE A 243 -13.79 -18.10 5.57
C ILE A 243 -13.97 -17.60 7.02
N ASN A 244 -14.84 -18.23 7.80
CA ASN A 244 -15.08 -17.81 9.18
C ASN A 244 -13.84 -18.02 10.05
N GLU A 245 -13.16 -19.17 9.94
CA GLU A 245 -11.91 -19.45 10.64
C GLU A 245 -10.81 -18.40 10.32
N ALA A 246 -10.59 -18.13 9.04
CA ALA A 246 -9.62 -17.13 8.62
C ALA A 246 -9.97 -15.73 9.13
N ALA A 247 -11.26 -15.38 9.18
CA ALA A 247 -11.70 -14.08 9.68
C ALA A 247 -11.47 -13.92 11.19
N GLU A 248 -11.66 -14.97 11.99
CA GLU A 248 -11.33 -14.96 13.42
C GLU A 248 -9.81 -14.81 13.63
N LEU A 249 -9.00 -15.54 12.85
CA LEU A 249 -7.53 -15.42 12.91
C LEU A 249 -7.04 -14.03 12.48
N ALA A 250 -7.67 -13.41 11.46
CA ALA A 250 -7.34 -12.04 11.05
C ALA A 250 -7.71 -11.03 12.14
N ALA A 251 -8.86 -11.21 12.81
CA ALA A 251 -9.26 -10.36 13.93
C ALA A 251 -8.33 -10.53 15.13
N ALA A 252 -7.82 -11.73 15.38
CA ALA A 252 -6.83 -12.00 16.43
C ALA A 252 -5.46 -11.36 16.15
N ALA A 253 -5.07 -11.26 14.87
CA ALA A 253 -3.83 -10.59 14.46
C ALA A 253 -3.89 -9.06 14.60
N ALA A 254 -5.08 -8.48 14.72
CA ALA A 254 -5.26 -7.04 14.84
C ALA A 254 -4.95 -6.53 16.26
N GLU A 255 -4.21 -5.43 16.35
CA GLU A 255 -3.79 -4.75 17.58
C GLU A 255 -4.32 -3.31 17.64
N PRO A 256 -5.64 -3.09 17.48
CA PRO A 256 -6.19 -1.74 17.47
C PRO A 256 -6.12 -1.09 18.84
N LYS A 257 -5.99 0.24 18.85
CA LYS A 257 -6.20 1.07 20.04
C LYS A 257 -7.56 1.75 19.97
N ALA A 258 -8.20 1.91 21.13
CA ALA A 258 -9.43 2.68 21.24
C ALA A 258 -9.13 4.16 20.95
N ASP A 259 -10.01 4.81 20.17
CA ASP A 259 -9.97 6.23 19.84
C ASP A 259 -11.38 6.76 19.54
N GLN A 260 -11.48 8.00 19.04
CA GLN A 260 -12.76 8.62 18.66
C GLN A 260 -13.50 7.89 17.52
N ARG A 261 -12.82 6.97 16.81
CA ARG A 261 -13.38 6.19 15.68
C ARG A 261 -13.95 4.85 16.13
N GLY A 262 -13.64 4.40 17.35
CA GLY A 262 -14.21 3.17 17.90
C GLY A 262 -13.34 2.52 18.98
N SER A 263 -13.97 1.61 19.71
CA SER A 263 -13.29 0.76 20.71
C SER A 263 -12.43 -0.32 20.02
N GLU A 264 -11.49 -0.91 20.75
CA GLU A 264 -10.69 -2.03 20.27
C GLU A 264 -11.55 -3.21 19.82
N ALA A 265 -12.56 -3.58 20.63
CA ALA A 265 -13.48 -4.68 20.32
C ALA A 265 -14.28 -4.40 19.03
N TYR A 266 -14.73 -3.16 18.84
CA TYR A 266 -15.41 -2.74 17.61
C TYR A 266 -14.50 -2.88 16.39
N LYS A 267 -13.28 -2.36 16.46
CA LYS A 267 -12.34 -2.42 15.34
C LYS A 267 -11.95 -3.86 14.99
N ARG A 268 -11.73 -4.74 15.99
CA ARG A 268 -11.51 -6.18 15.76
C ARG A 268 -12.71 -6.86 15.10
N ASN A 269 -13.93 -6.53 15.54
CA ASN A 269 -15.13 -7.06 14.89
C ASN A 269 -15.25 -6.60 13.44
N VAL A 270 -14.89 -5.35 13.13
CA VAL A 270 -14.87 -4.85 11.74
C VAL A 270 -13.84 -5.63 10.90
N VAL A 271 -12.63 -5.89 11.43
CA VAL A 271 -11.63 -6.74 10.75
C VAL A 271 -12.24 -8.10 10.41
N ARG A 272 -12.86 -8.76 11.38
CA ARG A 272 -13.53 -10.07 11.18
C ARG A 272 -14.56 -10.00 10.04
N VAL A 273 -15.49 -9.06 10.12
CA VAL A 273 -16.57 -8.91 9.13
C VAL A 273 -16.02 -8.55 7.75
N PHE A 274 -15.02 -7.66 7.68
CA PHE A 274 -14.44 -7.27 6.40
C PHE A 274 -13.60 -8.37 5.78
N THR A 275 -12.90 -9.16 6.58
CA THR A 275 -12.21 -10.38 6.09
C THR A 275 -13.19 -11.36 5.51
N GLN A 276 -14.31 -11.66 6.18
CA GLN A 276 -15.37 -12.53 5.65
C GLN A 276 -15.92 -12.03 4.32
N ARG A 277 -16.30 -10.74 4.26
CA ARG A 277 -16.85 -10.11 3.04
C ARG A 277 -15.82 -10.07 1.91
N GLY A 278 -14.57 -9.73 2.24
CA GLY A 278 -13.46 -9.66 1.29
C GLY A 278 -13.15 -11.02 0.67
N LEU A 279 -13.07 -12.07 1.49
CA LEU A 279 -12.85 -13.45 1.02
C LEU A 279 -14.01 -13.95 0.15
N ARG A 280 -15.27 -13.68 0.51
CA ARG A 280 -16.44 -14.03 -0.33
C ARG A 280 -16.37 -13.33 -1.68
N ARG A 281 -16.14 -12.01 -1.70
CA ARG A 281 -16.01 -11.24 -2.95
C ARG A 281 -14.83 -11.73 -3.79
N ALA A 282 -13.69 -11.98 -3.19
CA ALA A 282 -12.51 -12.51 -3.87
C ALA A 282 -12.78 -13.92 -4.45
N ARG A 283 -13.50 -14.79 -3.72
CA ARG A 283 -13.93 -16.11 -4.19
C ARG A 283 -14.85 -16.02 -5.42
N GLU A 284 -15.82 -15.11 -5.39
CA GLU A 284 -16.74 -14.88 -6.51
C GLU A 284 -15.99 -14.45 -7.77
N ARG A 285 -15.07 -13.50 -7.64
CA ARG A 285 -14.20 -13.04 -8.74
C ARG A 285 -13.30 -14.14 -9.28
N ALA A 286 -12.68 -14.93 -8.42
CA ALA A 286 -11.85 -16.05 -8.82
C ALA A 286 -12.65 -17.16 -9.55
N ARG A 287 -13.97 -17.23 -9.36
CA ARG A 287 -14.85 -18.14 -10.10
C ARG A 287 -15.31 -17.59 -11.46
N GLY A 288 -14.98 -16.34 -11.78
CA GLY A 288 -15.39 -15.69 -13.04
C GLY A 288 -16.74 -14.99 -12.94
N GLY A 289 -17.23 -14.72 -11.75
CA GLY A 289 -18.36 -13.80 -11.52
C GLY A 289 -17.83 -12.35 -11.57
N ALA A 290 -18.41 -11.55 -12.48
CA ALA A 290 -18.12 -10.13 -12.62
C ALA A 290 -18.59 -9.32 -11.42
#